data_a2683464cdb97bc2eb5d32fdc7bcb098
#
_entry.id   a2683464cdb97bc2eb5d32fdc7bcb098
#
_cell.length_a   1.000
_cell.length_b   1.000
_cell.length_c   1.000
_cell.angle_alpha   90.00
_cell.angle_beta   90.00
_cell.angle_gamma   90.00
#
_symmetry.space_group_name_H-M   'P 1'
#
loop_
_entity.id
_entity.type
_entity.pdbx_description
1 polymer ?
#
loop_
_entity_poly.entity_id
_entity_poly.type
_entity_poly.pdbx_seq_one_letter_code
_entity_poly.pdbx_strand_id
1 'polypeptide(L)'
;VGNFPCCPFLRTGIVISLVPLLNPLHAQLRISEVCTSNHTVLENTVGDHPDWVELHNAGTDPVDLTGYTLSNYHSDPAPWHLPQESLAPGEFIVFMAGNSDQHPHWFGFDLGRSGETLFLRDPSGALVNMLEVPALHPDNSFGVAPDGALRYFGTPTPGAANTTEAYLGYAPTPVFSRSAGSAAAGTEVHITAGSGTTIHISTNGRDPDTSSTVYGWPVTLHHTLVLKAIAVGPGLLPSAVSSATYLVNEPTTLPIVSLSTHPDTLFHPELGLYMVGPNADPNYPHWGANFWSERHVPVRFEYFDEHRVRRVDQVVDLKIHGGRVSRNQPQRPLRLTARKRHGADLIEYPFFPEKPWLQRFKRLVLRNSGADFLNGQIRDQLFHQVALRNGLDIDVLGYRPVVVFINGEYWGLMEMRERIDEDHLAFNHGVDPDSVLIMEEENFPIQGDSIHFHELQHYIRTHDMDDPVHYAHVDSLLDIHSLIDYFALEMFAGNVDWTSNNLKYWKPSLGTGKWRYLMYDLDATMHLYDWIPIDLDAFYWVLVHRAGFIHSEIFRSLLGNTRFRRDFLNRLADLMNTCLSEEGFAHEIARMRQLTDAEMPRHFSRWWGDIGTWEQHQAIIAEFAAIR
;
A
#
# COMPACT_ATOMS: atom_id res chain seq x y z
N VAL A 1 -52.85 -49.84 2.02
CA VAL A 1 -52.35 -51.24 1.88
C VAL A 1 -50.97 -51.09 1.21
N GLY A 2 -49.87 -51.22 1.95
CA GLY A 2 -48.51 -51.13 1.40
C GLY A 2 -47.50 -51.14 2.51
N ASN A 3 -46.98 -52.33 2.82
CA ASN A 3 -46.00 -52.60 3.87
C ASN A 3 -44.69 -51.87 3.69
N PHE A 4 -44.16 -51.23 4.75
CA PHE A 4 -42.75 -50.87 4.90
C PHE A 4 -42.03 -51.95 5.69
N PRO A 5 -40.85 -52.46 5.25
CA PRO A 5 -40.02 -53.34 6.05
C PRO A 5 -39.09 -52.50 6.97
N CYS A 6 -38.98 -52.96 8.22
CA CYS A 6 -38.03 -52.51 9.24
C CYS A 6 -36.58 -52.64 8.77
N CYS A 7 -35.80 -51.57 8.92
CA CYS A 7 -34.35 -51.58 8.88
C CYS A 7 -33.77 -51.80 10.28
N PRO A 8 -32.72 -52.63 10.46
CA PRO A 8 -32.10 -52.86 11.77
C PRO A 8 -31.14 -51.73 12.12
N PHE A 9 -31.17 -51.32 13.41
CA PHE A 9 -30.24 -50.40 14.01
C PHE A 9 -28.82 -50.96 13.97
N LEU A 10 -27.92 -50.33 13.18
CA LEU A 10 -26.46 -50.47 13.37
C LEU A 10 -26.06 -49.60 14.58
N ARG A 11 -25.62 -50.29 15.63
CA ARG A 11 -24.88 -49.63 16.73
C ARG A 11 -23.49 -49.24 16.20
N THR A 12 -23.31 -47.97 15.85
CA THR A 12 -21.99 -47.40 15.61
C THR A 12 -21.32 -47.19 16.97
N GLY A 13 -20.37 -48.06 17.32
CA GLY A 13 -19.50 -47.88 18.49
C GLY A 13 -18.62 -46.65 18.21
N ILE A 14 -18.77 -45.58 19.02
CA ILE A 14 -17.81 -44.49 19.09
C ILE A 14 -16.55 -45.04 19.74
N VAL A 15 -15.52 -45.28 18.96
CA VAL A 15 -14.16 -45.48 19.44
C VAL A 15 -13.65 -44.09 19.83
N ILE A 16 -13.79 -43.75 21.11
CA ILE A 16 -13.05 -42.65 21.72
C ILE A 16 -11.61 -43.11 21.80
N SER A 17 -10.77 -42.73 20.82
CA SER A 17 -9.33 -42.80 20.99
C SER A 17 -8.96 -41.79 22.08
N LEU A 18 -8.65 -42.31 23.28
CA LEU A 18 -7.94 -41.55 24.30
C LEU A 18 -6.56 -41.19 23.70
N VAL A 19 -6.46 -40.01 23.07
CA VAL A 19 -5.16 -39.38 22.93
C VAL A 19 -4.73 -39.05 24.36
N PRO A 20 -3.58 -39.58 24.88
CA PRO A 20 -3.10 -39.19 26.19
C PRO A 20 -2.93 -37.67 26.14
N LEU A 21 -3.65 -36.93 26.98
CA LEU A 21 -3.40 -35.54 27.29
C LEU A 21 -1.98 -35.50 27.87
N LEU A 22 -0.97 -35.33 27.02
CA LEU A 22 0.36 -34.94 27.43
C LEU A 22 0.19 -33.63 28.18
N ASN A 23 0.40 -33.66 29.47
CA ASN A 23 0.33 -32.46 30.30
C ASN A 23 1.49 -31.55 29.84
N PRO A 24 1.24 -30.41 29.15
CA PRO A 24 2.30 -29.59 28.57
C PRO A 24 3.28 -29.02 29.61
N LEU A 25 2.96 -29.18 30.88
CA LEU A 25 3.74 -28.71 32.05
C LEU A 25 4.92 -29.58 32.43
N HIS A 26 5.10 -30.77 31.85
CA HIS A 26 6.17 -31.71 32.24
C HIS A 26 7.20 -32.02 31.14
N ALA A 27 7.08 -31.40 29.97
CA ALA A 27 8.11 -31.52 28.92
C ALA A 27 9.38 -30.78 29.37
N GLN A 28 10.56 -31.44 29.22
CA GLN A 28 11.85 -30.81 29.51
C GLN A 28 12.08 -29.59 28.65
N LEU A 29 11.84 -29.71 27.34
CA LEU A 29 11.87 -28.59 26.39
C LEU A 29 10.44 -28.17 26.06
N ARG A 30 10.13 -26.88 26.18
CA ARG A 30 8.79 -26.32 25.90
C ARG A 30 8.84 -24.99 25.22
N ILE A 31 7.78 -24.65 24.50
CA ILE A 31 7.52 -23.30 24.02
C ILE A 31 7.12 -22.45 25.23
N SER A 32 7.92 -21.43 25.55
CA SER A 32 7.76 -20.59 26.75
C SER A 32 7.01 -19.28 26.45
N GLU A 33 7.25 -18.65 25.30
CA GLU A 33 6.62 -17.40 24.92
C GLU A 33 6.56 -17.27 23.39
N VAL A 34 5.51 -16.60 22.88
CA VAL A 34 5.32 -16.35 21.45
C VAL A 34 4.79 -14.94 21.25
N CYS A 35 5.34 -14.21 20.27
CA CYS A 35 4.85 -12.93 19.79
C CYS A 35 4.59 -13.02 18.28
N THR A 36 3.32 -12.94 17.88
CA THR A 36 2.87 -13.07 16.48
C THR A 36 2.60 -11.71 15.79
N SER A 37 3.01 -10.63 16.42
CA SER A 37 2.90 -9.26 15.87
C SER A 37 3.93 -8.36 16.55
N ASN A 38 5.20 -8.58 16.24
CA ASN A 38 6.31 -7.83 16.80
C ASN A 38 6.53 -6.54 15.99
N HIS A 39 6.33 -5.39 16.61
CA HIS A 39 6.56 -4.09 15.99
C HIS A 39 7.78 -3.36 16.57
N THR A 40 8.06 -3.57 17.88
CA THR A 40 9.09 -2.80 18.61
C THR A 40 9.84 -3.59 19.67
N VAL A 41 9.39 -4.83 20.01
CA VAL A 41 9.92 -5.57 21.16
C VAL A 41 11.30 -6.14 20.89
N LEU A 42 11.48 -6.78 19.73
CA LEU A 42 12.71 -7.45 19.38
C LEU A 42 13.10 -7.14 17.95
N GLU A 43 14.33 -6.66 17.75
CA GLU A 43 14.89 -6.29 16.44
C GLU A 43 15.91 -7.36 16.02
N ASN A 44 15.91 -7.72 14.74
CA ASN A 44 16.91 -8.60 14.16
C ASN A 44 18.18 -7.83 13.77
N THR A 45 19.20 -8.52 13.28
CA THR A 45 20.50 -7.94 12.92
C THR A 45 20.47 -6.98 11.72
N VAL A 46 19.36 -6.92 11.00
CA VAL A 46 19.18 -6.04 9.83
C VAL A 46 18.18 -4.88 10.09
N GLY A 47 17.71 -4.75 11.34
CA GLY A 47 16.84 -3.65 11.74
C GLY A 47 15.35 -3.91 11.56
N ASP A 48 14.95 -5.16 11.28
CA ASP A 48 13.56 -5.55 11.20
C ASP A 48 13.05 -6.09 12.54
N HIS A 49 11.73 -6.10 12.72
CA HIS A 49 11.03 -6.63 13.89
C HIS A 49 10.20 -7.88 13.51
N PRO A 50 10.84 -9.03 13.26
CA PRO A 50 10.12 -10.26 12.93
C PRO A 50 9.39 -10.84 14.15
N ASP A 51 8.32 -11.58 13.89
CA ASP A 51 7.65 -12.38 14.91
C ASP A 51 8.60 -13.43 15.48
N TRP A 52 8.35 -13.91 16.70
CA TRP A 52 9.28 -14.81 17.36
C TRP A 52 8.62 -15.84 18.27
N VAL A 53 9.35 -16.94 18.45
CA VAL A 53 9.02 -18.05 19.37
C VAL A 53 10.20 -18.27 20.31
N GLU A 54 9.93 -18.41 21.59
CA GLU A 54 10.92 -18.74 22.59
C GLU A 54 10.75 -20.19 23.09
N LEU A 55 11.86 -20.91 23.20
CA LEU A 55 11.93 -22.21 23.87
C LEU A 55 12.66 -22.08 25.18
N HIS A 56 12.23 -22.89 26.18
CA HIS A 56 12.79 -22.96 27.50
C HIS A 56 13.10 -24.43 27.87
N ASN A 57 14.31 -24.69 28.37
CA ASN A 57 14.64 -25.95 29.02
C ASN A 57 14.19 -25.89 30.48
N ALA A 58 13.01 -26.41 30.74
CA ALA A 58 12.44 -26.48 32.10
C ALA A 58 12.92 -27.70 32.90
N GLY A 59 13.79 -28.55 32.35
CA GLY A 59 14.36 -29.75 32.98
C GLY A 59 15.59 -29.46 33.83
N THR A 60 16.17 -30.53 34.35
CA THR A 60 17.40 -30.50 35.17
C THR A 60 18.67 -30.84 34.40
N ASP A 61 18.53 -31.30 33.17
CA ASP A 61 19.63 -31.72 32.31
C ASP A 61 19.70 -30.83 31.05
N PRO A 62 20.88 -30.66 30.44
CA PRO A 62 20.99 -29.98 29.15
C PRO A 62 20.21 -30.70 28.05
N VAL A 63 19.61 -29.95 27.13
CA VAL A 63 18.91 -30.48 25.95
C VAL A 63 19.71 -30.16 24.71
N ASP A 64 20.11 -31.18 23.95
CA ASP A 64 20.63 -31.02 22.60
C ASP A 64 19.45 -30.79 21.63
N LEU A 65 19.40 -29.62 21.02
CA LEU A 65 18.31 -29.24 20.09
C LEU A 65 18.42 -29.93 18.73
N THR A 66 19.52 -30.64 18.45
CA THR A 66 19.77 -31.32 17.18
C THR A 66 18.64 -32.30 16.85
N GLY A 67 18.01 -32.12 15.69
CA GLY A 67 16.93 -32.99 15.21
C GLY A 67 15.54 -32.67 15.76
N TYR A 68 15.41 -31.73 16.71
CA TYR A 68 14.09 -31.20 17.06
C TYR A 68 13.53 -30.36 15.91
N THR A 69 12.21 -30.29 15.82
CA THR A 69 11.51 -29.54 14.79
C THR A 69 10.40 -28.66 15.35
N LEU A 70 10.23 -27.48 14.76
CA LEU A 70 9.12 -26.55 15.03
C LEU A 70 8.30 -26.35 13.75
N SER A 71 6.98 -26.35 13.89
CA SER A 71 6.04 -26.16 12.79
C SER A 71 4.74 -25.54 13.28
N ASN A 72 4.03 -24.86 12.40
CA ASN A 72 2.65 -24.40 12.62
C ASN A 72 1.60 -25.33 11.98
N TYR A 73 1.98 -26.49 11.47
CA TYR A 73 1.09 -27.53 10.97
C TYR A 73 1.30 -28.86 11.71
N HIS A 74 0.19 -29.52 12.05
CA HIS A 74 0.23 -30.80 12.78
C HIS A 74 1.02 -31.89 12.04
N SER A 75 0.93 -31.95 10.72
CA SER A 75 1.60 -32.93 9.87
C SER A 75 2.35 -32.22 8.75
N ASP A 76 3.36 -31.44 9.13
CA ASP A 76 4.20 -30.70 8.22
C ASP A 76 5.17 -31.65 7.52
N PRO A 77 5.17 -31.73 6.17
CA PRO A 77 6.11 -32.56 5.43
C PRO A 77 7.55 -32.00 5.42
N ALA A 78 7.73 -30.73 5.76
CA ALA A 78 9.01 -30.02 5.75
C ALA A 78 9.12 -29.05 6.95
N PRO A 79 9.05 -29.56 8.20
CA PRO A 79 9.12 -28.70 9.38
C PRO A 79 10.49 -28.05 9.49
N TRP A 80 10.54 -26.88 10.12
CA TRP A 80 11.83 -26.24 10.40
C TRP A 80 12.60 -27.03 11.45
N HIS A 81 13.88 -27.34 11.16
CA HIS A 81 14.80 -28.02 12.08
C HIS A 81 15.52 -27.01 12.96
N LEU A 82 15.50 -27.23 14.26
CA LEU A 82 16.25 -26.41 15.22
C LEU A 82 17.76 -26.53 14.97
N PRO A 83 18.56 -25.48 15.27
CA PRO A 83 20.01 -25.50 15.11
C PRO A 83 20.68 -26.52 16.03
N GLN A 84 21.90 -26.93 15.66
CA GLN A 84 22.72 -27.87 16.46
C GLN A 84 23.35 -27.12 17.64
N GLU A 85 22.54 -26.91 18.65
CA GLU A 85 22.91 -26.19 19.87
C GLU A 85 22.42 -26.94 21.11
N SER A 86 23.04 -26.68 22.27
CA SER A 86 22.63 -27.25 23.55
C SER A 86 22.09 -26.16 24.45
N LEU A 87 20.90 -26.39 25.01
CA LEU A 87 20.23 -25.51 25.95
C LEU A 87 20.38 -26.01 27.36
N ALA A 88 21.11 -25.31 28.23
CA ALA A 88 21.34 -25.70 29.60
C ALA A 88 20.03 -25.64 30.44
N PRO A 89 19.98 -26.31 31.60
CA PRO A 89 18.83 -26.24 32.49
C PRO A 89 18.47 -24.79 32.87
N GLY A 90 17.21 -24.41 32.66
CA GLY A 90 16.68 -23.08 32.95
C GLY A 90 16.98 -22.03 31.89
N GLU A 91 17.73 -22.36 30.83
CA GLU A 91 18.00 -21.41 29.73
C GLU A 91 16.82 -21.25 28.77
N PHE A 92 16.81 -20.07 28.12
CA PHE A 92 15.86 -19.66 27.11
C PHE A 92 16.58 -19.40 25.79
N ILE A 93 15.94 -19.70 24.68
CA ILE A 93 16.43 -19.40 23.33
C ILE A 93 15.30 -18.87 22.47
N VAL A 94 15.56 -17.77 21.74
CA VAL A 94 14.57 -17.11 20.88
C VAL A 94 14.89 -17.39 19.41
N PHE A 95 13.86 -17.77 18.67
CA PHE A 95 13.88 -17.96 17.23
C PHE A 95 12.93 -16.96 16.57
N MET A 96 13.33 -16.41 15.43
CA MET A 96 12.59 -15.37 14.71
C MET A 96 12.02 -15.89 13.39
N ALA A 97 10.91 -15.32 12.94
CA ALA A 97 10.42 -15.55 11.59
C ALA A 97 11.38 -14.91 10.56
N GLY A 98 11.71 -15.64 9.50
CA GLY A 98 12.62 -15.14 8.49
C GLY A 98 13.11 -16.22 7.54
N ASN A 99 14.05 -15.89 6.65
CA ASN A 99 14.64 -16.88 5.77
C ASN A 99 15.68 -17.72 6.53
N SER A 100 15.36 -18.98 6.78
CA SER A 100 16.23 -19.93 7.50
C SER A 100 17.58 -20.18 6.85
N ASP A 101 17.72 -19.95 5.55
CA ASP A 101 18.99 -20.06 4.84
C ASP A 101 19.96 -18.90 5.18
N GLN A 102 19.45 -17.80 5.73
CA GLN A 102 20.25 -16.63 6.08
C GLN A 102 20.76 -16.63 7.52
N HIS A 103 20.02 -17.26 8.44
CA HIS A 103 20.40 -17.31 9.85
C HIS A 103 19.86 -18.57 10.55
N PRO A 104 20.67 -19.29 11.35
CA PRO A 104 20.25 -20.55 11.97
C PRO A 104 19.12 -20.41 13.00
N HIS A 105 18.91 -19.21 13.58
CA HIS A 105 17.80 -18.92 14.49
C HIS A 105 16.57 -18.34 13.80
N TRP A 106 16.48 -18.41 12.46
CA TRP A 106 15.30 -17.99 11.73
C TRP A 106 14.52 -19.19 11.19
N PHE A 107 13.25 -19.28 11.54
CA PHE A 107 12.36 -20.29 10.99
C PHE A 107 11.64 -19.76 9.72
N GLY A 108 11.49 -20.63 8.70
CA GLY A 108 11.07 -20.27 7.36
C GLY A 108 9.56 -20.08 7.16
N PHE A 109 8.78 -19.81 8.22
CA PHE A 109 7.34 -19.59 8.11
C PHE A 109 6.89 -18.36 8.89
N ASP A 110 5.76 -17.77 8.49
CA ASP A 110 5.15 -16.63 9.19
C ASP A 110 4.29 -17.11 10.36
N LEU A 111 4.20 -16.32 11.43
CA LEU A 111 3.25 -16.54 12.51
C LEU A 111 1.94 -15.79 12.26
N GLY A 112 0.81 -16.45 12.50
CA GLY A 112 -0.52 -15.90 12.28
C GLY A 112 -0.99 -15.01 13.43
N ARG A 113 -1.11 -13.70 13.21
CA ARG A 113 -1.65 -12.76 14.22
C ARG A 113 -3.05 -13.12 14.72
N SER A 114 -3.87 -13.79 13.93
CA SER A 114 -5.22 -14.22 14.30
C SER A 114 -5.27 -15.45 15.21
N GLY A 115 -4.11 -15.96 15.57
CA GLY A 115 -3.92 -17.18 16.35
C GLY A 115 -3.59 -18.39 15.48
N GLU A 116 -2.80 -19.29 16.05
CA GLU A 116 -2.39 -20.54 15.41
C GLU A 116 -1.91 -21.56 16.44
N THR A 117 -1.58 -22.76 16.00
CA THR A 117 -1.04 -23.81 16.87
C THR A 117 0.38 -24.12 16.46
N LEU A 118 1.31 -24.08 17.42
CA LEU A 118 2.71 -24.45 17.23
C LEU A 118 2.97 -25.85 17.77
N PHE A 119 3.74 -26.65 17.04
CA PHE A 119 4.09 -28.03 17.36
C PHE A 119 5.61 -28.18 17.47
N LEU A 120 6.10 -28.56 18.64
CA LEU A 120 7.49 -28.90 18.90
C LEU A 120 7.61 -30.43 18.97
N ARG A 121 8.50 -31.03 18.14
CA ARG A 121 8.71 -32.46 18.07
C ARG A 121 10.17 -32.81 18.34
N ASP A 122 10.40 -33.99 18.97
CA ASP A 122 11.73 -34.50 19.19
C ASP A 122 12.34 -35.16 17.92
N PRO A 123 13.61 -35.58 17.94
CA PRO A 123 14.26 -36.22 16.80
C PRO A 123 13.61 -37.54 16.33
N SER A 124 12.75 -38.16 17.15
CA SER A 124 11.95 -39.33 16.73
C SER A 124 10.65 -38.95 16.01
N GLY A 125 10.31 -37.64 15.94
CA GLY A 125 9.05 -37.12 15.44
C GLY A 125 7.90 -37.14 16.46
N ALA A 126 8.16 -37.53 17.71
CA ALA A 126 7.13 -37.50 18.75
C ALA A 126 6.84 -36.06 19.19
N LEU A 127 5.56 -35.76 19.45
CA LEU A 127 5.14 -34.47 19.95
C LEU A 127 5.63 -34.26 21.40
N VAL A 128 6.50 -33.28 21.58
CA VAL A 128 7.07 -32.91 22.90
C VAL A 128 6.21 -31.81 23.54
N ASN A 129 5.85 -30.79 22.76
CA ASN A 129 5.06 -29.68 23.24
C ASN A 129 4.16 -29.13 22.13
N MET A 130 3.03 -28.58 22.51
CA MET A 130 2.09 -27.90 21.63
C MET A 130 1.57 -26.66 22.35
N LEU A 131 1.52 -25.56 21.64
CA LEU A 131 0.98 -24.32 22.16
C LEU A 131 -0.07 -23.75 21.18
N GLU A 132 -1.32 -23.68 21.65
CA GLU A 132 -2.37 -22.93 20.96
C GLU A 132 -2.20 -21.45 21.29
N VAL A 133 -1.69 -20.68 20.35
CA VAL A 133 -1.47 -19.24 20.47
C VAL A 133 -2.77 -18.54 20.06
N PRO A 134 -3.40 -17.76 20.93
CA PRO A 134 -4.58 -16.99 20.59
C PRO A 134 -4.23 -15.79 19.71
N ALA A 135 -5.24 -15.07 19.19
CA ALA A 135 -5.02 -13.80 18.52
C ALA A 135 -4.30 -12.81 19.46
N LEU A 136 -3.21 -12.19 18.97
CA LEU A 136 -2.41 -11.23 19.72
C LEU A 136 -2.48 -9.82 19.10
N HIS A 137 -2.51 -8.81 19.99
CA HIS A 137 -2.31 -7.42 19.56
C HIS A 137 -0.81 -7.14 19.35
N PRO A 138 -0.46 -6.09 18.61
CA PRO A 138 0.94 -5.71 18.39
C PRO A 138 1.70 -5.59 19.71
N ASP A 139 2.94 -6.09 19.70
CA ASP A 139 3.88 -6.05 20.85
C ASP A 139 3.38 -6.74 22.13
N ASN A 140 2.37 -7.61 22.00
CA ASN A 140 1.98 -8.51 23.10
C ASN A 140 2.44 -9.94 22.80
N SER A 141 2.62 -10.70 23.86
CA SER A 141 2.97 -12.11 23.78
C SER A 141 1.98 -13.00 24.54
N PHE A 142 2.10 -14.30 24.28
CA PHE A 142 1.37 -15.34 24.99
C PHE A 142 2.34 -16.45 25.37
N GLY A 143 2.29 -16.89 26.63
CA GLY A 143 3.26 -17.86 27.09
C GLY A 143 2.98 -18.39 28.48
N VAL A 144 3.96 -19.09 29.03
CA VAL A 144 3.88 -19.79 30.34
C VAL A 144 4.33 -18.84 31.46
N ALA A 145 3.42 -18.48 32.36
CA ALA A 145 3.72 -17.68 33.53
C ALA A 145 4.50 -18.51 34.61
N PRO A 146 5.10 -17.86 35.62
CA PRO A 146 5.84 -18.54 36.68
C PRO A 146 5.04 -19.59 37.46
N ASP A 147 3.72 -19.44 37.53
CA ASP A 147 2.79 -20.39 38.13
C ASP A 147 2.46 -21.60 37.24
N GLY A 148 3.04 -21.64 36.04
CA GLY A 148 2.82 -22.67 35.02
C GLY A 148 1.57 -22.47 34.16
N ALA A 149 0.77 -21.46 34.42
CA ALA A 149 -0.43 -21.19 33.61
C ALA A 149 -0.11 -20.39 32.35
N LEU A 150 -0.87 -20.64 31.29
CA LEU A 150 -0.78 -19.83 30.07
C LEU A 150 -1.45 -18.47 30.29
N ARG A 151 -0.75 -17.40 29.89
CA ARG A 151 -1.18 -16.00 30.09
C ARG A 151 -0.77 -15.14 28.90
N TYR A 152 -1.45 -13.99 28.80
CA TYR A 152 -1.06 -12.89 27.94
C TYR A 152 -0.12 -11.94 28.69
N PHE A 153 0.83 -11.37 27.97
CA PHE A 153 1.77 -10.38 28.51
C PHE A 153 1.75 -9.11 27.64
N GLY A 154 1.54 -7.96 28.29
CA GLY A 154 1.62 -6.65 27.64
C GLY A 154 3.07 -6.16 27.51
N THR A 155 3.99 -6.79 28.23
CA THR A 155 5.43 -6.54 28.14
C THR A 155 6.13 -7.89 28.01
N PRO A 156 6.40 -8.32 26.77
CA PRO A 156 7.12 -9.58 26.49
C PRO A 156 8.52 -9.59 27.08
N THR A 157 9.05 -10.80 27.33
CA THR A 157 10.36 -11.00 27.96
C THR A 157 11.27 -11.94 27.17
N PRO A 158 11.55 -11.65 25.85
CA PRO A 158 12.35 -12.53 25.03
C PRO A 158 13.75 -12.81 25.63
N GLY A 159 14.11 -14.08 25.73
CA GLY A 159 15.37 -14.53 26.34
C GLY A 159 15.33 -14.70 27.87
N ALA A 160 14.15 -14.53 28.49
CA ALA A 160 14.01 -14.61 29.95
C ALA A 160 12.65 -15.17 30.40
N ALA A 161 12.53 -15.48 31.69
CA ALA A 161 11.27 -15.95 32.26
C ALA A 161 10.18 -14.86 32.23
N ASN A 162 8.94 -15.26 31.94
CA ASN A 162 7.75 -14.38 31.85
C ASN A 162 7.33 -13.88 33.26
N THR A 163 8.07 -12.93 33.80
CA THR A 163 7.86 -12.38 35.16
C THR A 163 7.13 -11.02 35.16
N THR A 164 6.78 -10.50 34.01
CA THR A 164 5.98 -9.28 33.88
C THR A 164 4.52 -9.53 34.27
N GLU A 165 3.72 -8.47 34.34
CA GLU A 165 2.30 -8.59 34.70
C GLU A 165 1.57 -9.49 33.69
N ALA A 166 0.90 -10.52 34.25
CA ALA A 166 0.21 -11.56 33.48
C ALA A 166 -1.30 -11.31 33.44
N TYR A 167 -1.90 -11.49 32.27
CA TYR A 167 -3.30 -11.20 32.02
C TYR A 167 -4.06 -12.44 31.54
N LEU A 168 -5.39 -12.46 31.78
CA LEU A 168 -6.27 -13.55 31.35
C LEU A 168 -6.70 -13.45 29.89
N GLY A 169 -6.53 -12.28 29.26
CA GLY A 169 -6.96 -11.98 27.91
C GLY A 169 -7.06 -10.48 27.68
N TYR A 170 -7.80 -10.12 26.64
CA TYR A 170 -8.11 -8.72 26.33
C TYR A 170 -9.49 -8.31 26.86
N ALA A 171 -9.63 -7.06 27.25
CA ALA A 171 -10.95 -6.48 27.53
C ALA A 171 -11.82 -6.52 26.25
N PRO A 172 -13.14 -6.66 26.39
CA PRO A 172 -14.06 -6.62 25.26
C PRO A 172 -13.97 -5.29 24.51
N THR A 173 -13.85 -5.37 23.18
CA THR A 173 -13.73 -4.19 22.32
C THR A 173 -14.98 -3.31 22.42
N PRO A 174 -14.86 -1.97 22.63
CA PRO A 174 -15.98 -1.05 22.67
C PRO A 174 -16.80 -1.05 21.38
N VAL A 175 -18.12 -0.88 21.51
CA VAL A 175 -19.06 -0.80 20.40
C VAL A 175 -19.72 0.56 20.38
N PHE A 176 -19.68 1.23 19.22
CA PHE A 176 -20.38 2.49 19.00
C PHE A 176 -21.82 2.24 18.60
N SER A 177 -22.76 3.02 19.14
CA SER A 177 -24.20 2.95 18.82
C SER A 177 -24.51 3.31 17.37
N ARG A 178 -23.54 3.89 16.66
CA ARG A 178 -23.66 4.35 15.27
C ARG A 178 -22.45 3.92 14.45
N SER A 179 -22.68 3.41 13.26
CA SER A 179 -21.62 3.10 12.29
C SER A 179 -20.94 4.38 11.82
N ALA A 180 -19.65 4.26 11.41
CA ALA A 180 -18.93 5.31 10.72
C ALA A 180 -19.66 5.79 9.45
N GLY A 181 -19.48 7.04 9.08
CA GLY A 181 -20.09 7.65 7.89
C GLY A 181 -20.84 8.94 8.20
N SER A 182 -21.87 9.24 7.42
CA SER A 182 -22.61 10.49 7.51
C SER A 182 -23.34 10.67 8.85
N ALA A 183 -23.25 11.87 9.41
CA ALA A 183 -23.97 12.28 10.60
C ALA A 183 -24.45 13.74 10.48
N ALA A 184 -25.56 14.07 11.17
CA ALA A 184 -25.98 15.45 11.35
C ALA A 184 -25.30 16.06 12.60
N ALA A 185 -25.07 17.36 12.60
CA ALA A 185 -24.61 18.07 13.79
C ALA A 185 -25.61 17.87 14.93
N GLY A 186 -25.11 17.67 16.16
CA GLY A 186 -25.92 17.36 17.34
C GLY A 186 -26.25 15.87 17.51
N THR A 187 -25.84 15.00 16.58
CA THR A 187 -25.98 13.53 16.74
C THR A 187 -25.18 13.05 17.94
N GLU A 188 -25.76 12.22 18.78
CA GLU A 188 -25.08 11.58 19.91
C GLU A 188 -24.61 10.16 19.56
N VAL A 189 -23.38 9.83 19.97
CA VAL A 189 -22.80 8.50 19.88
C VAL A 189 -22.60 7.92 21.26
N HIS A 190 -23.33 6.84 21.57
CA HIS A 190 -23.15 6.06 22.78
C HIS A 190 -22.07 5.00 22.54
N ILE A 191 -21.29 4.69 23.59
CA ILE A 191 -20.25 3.69 23.56
C ILE A 191 -20.52 2.67 24.66
N THR A 192 -20.49 1.40 24.32
CA THR A 192 -20.67 0.30 25.27
C THR A 192 -19.48 -0.66 25.19
N ALA A 193 -19.14 -1.28 26.34
CA ALA A 193 -18.15 -2.35 26.44
C ALA A 193 -18.61 -3.40 27.45
N GLY A 194 -17.80 -4.40 27.72
CA GLY A 194 -18.10 -5.44 28.69
C GLY A 194 -18.30 -4.88 30.11
N SER A 195 -19.09 -5.58 30.92
CA SER A 195 -19.32 -5.19 32.32
C SER A 195 -18.00 -5.20 33.12
N GLY A 196 -17.83 -4.21 33.99
CA GLY A 196 -16.63 -4.07 34.82
C GLY A 196 -15.42 -3.46 34.09
N THR A 197 -15.60 -2.95 32.86
CA THR A 197 -14.55 -2.24 32.14
C THR A 197 -14.76 -0.72 32.19
N THR A 198 -13.67 0.03 32.12
CA THR A 198 -13.65 1.48 31.91
C THR A 198 -13.33 1.75 30.44
N ILE A 199 -14.11 2.63 29.81
CA ILE A 199 -13.89 3.01 28.41
C ILE A 199 -13.09 4.32 28.38
N HIS A 200 -12.00 4.35 27.61
CA HIS A 200 -11.22 5.55 27.31
C HIS A 200 -11.40 5.93 25.86
N ILE A 201 -11.50 7.25 25.59
CA ILE A 201 -11.76 7.78 24.25
C ILE A 201 -10.75 8.83 23.81
N SER A 202 -10.59 8.99 22.50
CA SER A 202 -9.95 10.13 21.87
C SER A 202 -10.72 10.59 20.62
N THR A 203 -10.54 11.86 20.24
CA THR A 203 -11.18 12.47 19.06
C THR A 203 -10.19 13.20 18.14
N ASN A 204 -8.90 13.07 18.42
CA ASN A 204 -7.81 13.77 17.72
C ASN A 204 -6.94 12.84 16.83
N GLY A 205 -7.43 11.63 16.55
CA GLY A 205 -6.72 10.63 15.75
C GLY A 205 -5.76 9.73 16.52
N ARG A 206 -5.33 10.11 17.74
CA ARG A 206 -4.50 9.28 18.62
C ARG A 206 -5.27 8.03 19.04
N ASP A 207 -4.61 6.90 19.13
CA ASP A 207 -5.17 5.74 19.80
C ASP A 207 -5.27 6.03 21.31
N PRO A 208 -6.44 5.82 21.94
CA PRO A 208 -6.59 6.06 23.37
C PRO A 208 -5.80 5.05 24.18
N ASP A 209 -5.34 5.50 25.36
CA ASP A 209 -4.67 4.71 26.39
C ASP A 209 -5.34 4.96 27.76
N THR A 210 -4.78 4.39 28.82
CA THR A 210 -5.32 4.55 30.19
C THR A 210 -5.24 5.98 30.72
N SER A 211 -4.46 6.85 30.09
CA SER A 211 -4.36 8.30 30.40
C SER A 211 -5.37 9.15 29.64
N SER A 212 -6.04 8.56 28.64
CA SER A 212 -7.00 9.24 27.78
C SER A 212 -8.32 9.51 28.52
N THR A 213 -9.16 10.38 27.95
CA THR A 213 -10.44 10.78 28.54
C THR A 213 -11.33 9.56 28.83
N VAL A 214 -11.78 9.44 30.08
CA VAL A 214 -12.76 8.41 30.46
C VAL A 214 -14.12 8.76 29.87
N TYR A 215 -14.74 7.83 29.19
CA TYR A 215 -16.08 7.99 28.64
C TYR A 215 -17.13 7.94 29.78
N GLY A 216 -17.87 9.02 29.94
CA GLY A 216 -18.91 9.11 30.95
C GLY A 216 -20.27 9.52 30.38
N TRP A 217 -20.30 10.15 29.22
CA TRP A 217 -21.48 10.70 28.57
C TRP A 217 -21.40 10.47 27.04
N PRO A 218 -22.56 10.44 26.34
CA PRO A 218 -22.57 10.33 24.88
C PRO A 218 -21.72 11.42 24.22
N VAL A 219 -21.00 11.05 23.16
CA VAL A 219 -20.21 12.00 22.38
C VAL A 219 -21.15 12.70 21.39
N THR A 220 -21.32 14.00 21.56
CA THR A 220 -22.12 14.82 20.63
C THR A 220 -21.27 15.29 19.46
N LEU A 221 -21.69 14.97 18.24
CA LEU A 221 -20.99 15.30 17.01
C LEU A 221 -21.31 16.74 16.58
N HIS A 222 -20.35 17.66 16.66
CA HIS A 222 -20.51 19.05 16.20
C HIS A 222 -19.83 19.32 14.86
N HIS A 223 -18.79 18.57 14.52
CA HIS A 223 -17.99 18.63 13.30
C HIS A 223 -17.47 17.25 12.95
N THR A 224 -16.96 17.08 11.75
CA THR A 224 -16.29 15.83 11.32
C THR A 224 -15.15 15.49 12.26
N LEU A 225 -15.13 14.25 12.77
CA LEU A 225 -14.11 13.78 13.70
C LEU A 225 -13.89 12.26 13.57
N VAL A 226 -12.74 11.81 14.07
CA VAL A 226 -12.44 10.39 14.27
C VAL A 226 -12.59 10.06 15.74
N LEU A 227 -13.61 9.28 16.08
CA LEU A 227 -13.82 8.78 17.44
C LEU A 227 -13.12 7.44 17.59
N LYS A 228 -12.21 7.34 18.57
CA LYS A 228 -11.56 6.10 18.95
C LYS A 228 -11.84 5.76 20.40
N ALA A 229 -11.93 4.45 20.70
CA ALA A 229 -12.19 3.97 22.05
C ALA A 229 -11.47 2.65 22.33
N ILE A 230 -10.99 2.49 23.57
CA ILE A 230 -10.56 1.21 24.16
C ILE A 230 -11.33 0.94 25.45
N ALA A 231 -11.40 -0.32 25.84
CA ALA A 231 -11.85 -0.74 27.16
C ALA A 231 -10.68 -1.29 27.95
N VAL A 232 -10.66 -1.02 29.25
CA VAL A 232 -9.67 -1.52 30.21
C VAL A 232 -10.41 -2.14 31.38
N GLY A 233 -9.99 -3.31 31.80
CA GLY A 233 -10.63 -4.05 32.91
C GLY A 233 -9.60 -4.76 33.80
N PRO A 234 -9.98 -5.11 35.04
CA PRO A 234 -9.07 -5.79 35.98
C PRO A 234 -8.61 -7.14 35.45
N GLY A 235 -7.29 -7.39 35.47
CA GLY A 235 -6.69 -8.64 35.01
C GLY A 235 -6.78 -8.89 33.49
N LEU A 236 -7.13 -7.88 32.71
CA LEU A 236 -7.23 -7.91 31.27
C LEU A 236 -6.30 -6.87 30.63
N LEU A 237 -5.69 -7.22 29.52
CA LEU A 237 -5.03 -6.27 28.64
C LEU A 237 -6.07 -5.31 28.02
N PRO A 238 -5.68 -4.10 27.62
CA PRO A 238 -6.57 -3.21 26.89
C PRO A 238 -7.17 -3.88 25.65
N SER A 239 -8.41 -3.55 25.34
CA SER A 239 -9.08 -4.06 24.13
C SER A 239 -8.39 -3.60 22.85
N ALA A 240 -8.78 -4.17 21.71
CA ALA A 240 -8.54 -3.55 20.42
C ALA A 240 -9.16 -2.15 20.37
N VAL A 241 -8.56 -1.25 19.55
CA VAL A 241 -9.09 0.08 19.32
C VAL A 241 -10.30 0.03 18.40
N SER A 242 -11.47 0.42 18.91
CA SER A 242 -12.61 0.78 18.05
C SER A 242 -12.37 2.15 17.43
N SER A 243 -12.62 2.30 16.15
CA SER A 243 -12.46 3.58 15.45
C SER A 243 -13.61 3.81 14.46
N ALA A 244 -14.10 5.03 14.40
CA ALA A 244 -15.10 5.45 13.43
C ALA A 244 -14.91 6.92 13.07
N THR A 245 -14.84 7.22 11.78
CA THR A 245 -14.95 8.60 11.29
C THR A 245 -16.43 8.95 11.10
N TYR A 246 -16.84 10.06 11.71
CA TYR A 246 -18.16 10.65 11.51
C TYR A 246 -18.04 11.92 10.66
N LEU A 247 -18.68 11.88 9.49
CA LEU A 247 -18.69 12.95 8.50
C LEU A 247 -19.91 13.83 8.76
N VAL A 248 -19.70 14.93 9.50
CA VAL A 248 -20.80 15.76 10.00
C VAL A 248 -21.14 16.86 9.00
N ASN A 249 -22.35 16.79 8.43
CA ASN A 249 -22.85 17.72 7.43
C ASN A 249 -21.85 17.95 6.28
N GLU A 250 -21.14 16.90 5.89
CA GLU A 250 -20.10 16.98 4.87
C GLU A 250 -20.72 17.23 3.47
N PRO A 251 -20.43 18.38 2.83
CA PRO A 251 -21.13 18.80 1.60
C PRO A 251 -20.61 18.16 0.33
N THR A 252 -19.37 17.62 0.33
CA THR A 252 -18.76 17.08 -0.90
C THR A 252 -19.59 15.93 -1.48
N THR A 253 -19.63 15.81 -2.79
CA THR A 253 -20.20 14.66 -3.50
C THR A 253 -19.17 13.60 -3.85
N LEU A 254 -17.88 13.91 -3.66
CA LEU A 254 -16.78 13.01 -3.92
C LEU A 254 -16.66 11.92 -2.84
N PRO A 255 -16.08 10.78 -3.15
CA PRO A 255 -15.66 9.82 -2.12
C PRO A 255 -14.70 10.47 -1.14
N ILE A 256 -14.63 9.91 0.07
CA ILE A 256 -13.82 10.46 1.16
C ILE A 256 -12.80 9.42 1.62
N VAL A 257 -11.56 9.87 1.79
CA VAL A 257 -10.50 9.17 2.49
C VAL A 257 -10.31 9.80 3.86
N SER A 258 -10.45 9.02 4.92
CA SER A 258 -10.09 9.44 6.28
C SER A 258 -8.84 8.69 6.72
N LEU A 259 -7.80 9.45 7.06
CA LEU A 259 -6.55 8.95 7.62
C LEU A 259 -6.47 9.35 9.09
N SER A 260 -6.20 8.39 9.98
CA SER A 260 -6.04 8.71 11.40
C SER A 260 -4.82 8.02 12.00
N THR A 261 -4.04 8.82 12.74
CA THR A 261 -2.83 8.39 13.45
C THR A 261 -2.55 9.34 14.61
N HIS A 262 -1.59 9.02 15.45
CA HIS A 262 -1.14 9.98 16.47
C HIS A 262 -0.70 11.29 15.80
N PRO A 263 -1.20 12.45 16.21
CA PRO A 263 -0.89 13.73 15.56
C PRO A 263 0.62 13.99 15.42
N ASP A 264 1.41 13.67 16.43
CA ASP A 264 2.85 13.86 16.42
C ASP A 264 3.58 13.01 15.37
N THR A 265 3.00 11.89 14.96
CA THR A 265 3.55 11.05 13.89
C THR A 265 3.72 11.86 12.59
N LEU A 266 2.76 12.73 12.30
CA LEU A 266 2.78 13.57 11.10
C LEU A 266 3.26 15.00 11.38
N PHE A 267 2.89 15.58 12.53
CA PHE A 267 2.96 17.04 12.74
C PHE A 267 3.85 17.47 13.92
N HIS A 268 4.57 16.57 14.60
CA HIS A 268 5.57 16.99 15.59
C HIS A 268 6.64 17.86 14.93
N PRO A 269 6.94 19.06 15.43
CA PRO A 269 7.84 20.02 14.75
C PRO A 269 9.19 19.45 14.34
N GLU A 270 9.79 18.59 15.18
CA GLU A 270 11.10 18.00 14.94
C GLU A 270 11.05 16.63 14.26
N LEU A 271 10.05 15.79 14.59
CA LEU A 271 10.01 14.36 14.20
C LEU A 271 8.86 14.01 13.24
N GLY A 272 7.86 14.90 13.11
CA GLY A 272 6.67 14.66 12.30
C GLY A 272 7.00 14.47 10.83
N LEU A 273 6.47 13.41 10.24
CA LEU A 273 6.77 13.01 8.86
C LEU A 273 6.42 14.12 7.84
N TYR A 274 5.42 14.94 8.13
CA TYR A 274 4.93 16.01 7.27
C TYR A 274 5.74 17.31 7.39
N MET A 275 6.56 17.42 8.43
CA MET A 275 7.26 18.65 8.80
C MET A 275 8.61 18.79 8.12
N VAL A 276 9.14 20.00 8.11
CA VAL A 276 10.50 20.29 7.62
C VAL A 276 11.54 19.61 8.52
N GLY A 277 11.39 19.74 9.85
CA GLY A 277 12.33 19.18 10.83
C GLY A 277 13.65 19.95 10.92
N PRO A 278 14.52 19.57 11.89
CA PRO A 278 15.75 20.33 12.22
C PRO A 278 16.92 20.10 11.25
N ASN A 279 16.88 19.02 10.46
CA ASN A 279 17.99 18.61 9.59
C ASN A 279 17.86 19.09 8.14
N ALA A 280 16.84 19.90 7.85
CA ALA A 280 16.55 20.36 6.50
C ALA A 280 17.51 21.44 6.03
N ASP A 281 17.96 21.36 4.77
CA ASP A 281 18.59 22.48 4.09
C ASP A 281 17.60 23.67 4.05
N PRO A 282 18.02 24.89 4.43
CA PRO A 282 17.17 26.07 4.36
C PRO A 282 16.76 26.43 2.92
N ASN A 283 17.51 25.97 1.91
CA ASN A 283 17.23 26.21 0.51
C ASN A 283 16.33 25.13 -0.09
N TYR A 284 15.50 25.53 -1.05
CA TYR A 284 14.73 24.60 -1.86
C TYR A 284 15.63 23.55 -2.54
N PRO A 285 15.30 22.26 -2.51
CA PRO A 285 14.04 21.67 -2.07
C PRO A 285 14.03 21.16 -0.62
N HIS A 286 14.81 21.74 0.27
CA HIS A 286 14.90 21.39 1.71
C HIS A 286 15.39 19.96 1.94
N TRP A 287 16.49 19.57 1.27
CA TRP A 287 17.07 18.23 1.46
C TRP A 287 17.34 17.96 2.94
N GLY A 288 17.04 16.74 3.38
CA GLY A 288 17.13 16.36 4.78
C GLY A 288 15.90 16.69 5.62
N ALA A 289 14.89 17.37 5.06
CA ALA A 289 13.60 17.54 5.74
C ALA A 289 12.93 16.17 6.01
N ASN A 290 12.11 16.10 7.07
CA ASN A 290 11.43 14.86 7.47
C ASN A 290 10.59 14.25 6.33
N PHE A 291 9.98 15.07 5.48
CA PHE A 291 9.20 14.61 4.34
C PHE A 291 10.05 14.01 3.19
N TRP A 292 11.39 14.06 3.28
CA TRP A 292 12.30 13.34 2.40
C TRP A 292 12.66 11.94 2.92
N SER A 293 12.36 11.65 4.19
CA SER A 293 12.67 10.34 4.77
C SER A 293 11.87 9.22 4.09
N GLU A 294 12.47 8.04 4.04
CA GLU A 294 11.80 6.82 3.59
C GLU A 294 10.98 6.15 4.70
N ARG A 295 10.82 6.82 5.85
CA ARG A 295 10.11 6.30 7.00
C ARG A 295 8.64 6.00 6.68
N HIS A 296 8.20 4.83 7.09
CA HIS A 296 6.82 4.37 7.04
C HIS A 296 6.19 4.50 8.43
N VAL A 297 4.96 4.99 8.47
CA VAL A 297 4.22 5.15 9.73
C VAL A 297 2.83 4.52 9.62
N PRO A 298 2.35 3.81 10.66
CA PRO A 298 1.03 3.21 10.63
C PRO A 298 -0.05 4.28 10.70
N VAL A 299 -1.06 4.16 9.83
CA VAL A 299 -2.27 4.98 9.85
C VAL A 299 -3.48 4.10 9.61
N ARG A 300 -4.59 4.42 10.26
CA ARG A 300 -5.88 3.82 9.90
C ARG A 300 -6.40 4.52 8.66
N PHE A 301 -6.71 3.73 7.65
CA PHE A 301 -7.27 4.15 6.38
C PHE A 301 -8.72 3.72 6.31
N GLU A 302 -9.63 4.70 6.24
CA GLU A 302 -11.05 4.49 5.96
C GLU A 302 -11.39 5.13 4.62
N TYR A 303 -12.10 4.39 3.77
CA TYR A 303 -12.64 4.90 2.51
C TYR A 303 -14.16 4.87 2.54
N PHE A 304 -14.77 6.01 2.26
CA PHE A 304 -16.20 6.19 2.14
C PHE A 304 -16.56 6.49 0.68
N ASP A 305 -17.51 5.76 0.14
CA ASP A 305 -18.01 6.00 -1.21
C ASP A 305 -18.83 7.32 -1.28
N GLU A 306 -19.38 7.61 -2.46
CA GLU A 306 -20.19 8.80 -2.72
C GLU A 306 -21.47 8.86 -1.83
N HIS A 307 -21.91 7.71 -1.35
CA HIS A 307 -23.06 7.58 -0.44
C HIS A 307 -22.66 7.65 1.04
N ARG A 308 -21.39 7.93 1.34
CA ARG A 308 -20.83 7.96 2.71
C ARG A 308 -20.87 6.62 3.42
N VAL A 309 -20.96 5.51 2.66
CA VAL A 309 -20.83 4.16 3.20
C VAL A 309 -19.36 3.82 3.29
N ARG A 310 -18.90 3.44 4.49
CA ARG A 310 -17.52 2.98 4.69
C ARG A 310 -17.32 1.63 3.98
N ARG A 311 -16.42 1.60 3.00
CA ARG A 311 -16.09 0.44 2.17
C ARG A 311 -14.79 -0.22 2.56
N VAL A 312 -13.83 0.57 3.03
CA VAL A 312 -12.54 0.06 3.52
C VAL A 312 -12.31 0.62 4.91
N ASP A 313 -11.74 -0.21 5.78
CA ASP A 313 -11.34 0.12 7.14
C ASP A 313 -10.19 -0.81 7.55
N GLN A 314 -8.96 -0.33 7.42
CA GLN A 314 -7.77 -1.11 7.79
C GLN A 314 -6.60 -0.20 8.18
N VAL A 315 -5.62 -0.76 8.88
CA VAL A 315 -4.35 -0.08 9.13
C VAL A 315 -3.42 -0.34 7.95
N VAL A 316 -2.76 0.72 7.49
CA VAL A 316 -1.77 0.68 6.40
C VAL A 316 -0.54 1.48 6.81
N ASP A 317 0.59 1.24 6.14
CA ASP A 317 1.74 2.13 6.23
C ASP A 317 1.54 3.35 5.34
N LEU A 318 1.83 4.52 5.87
CA LEU A 318 1.88 5.78 5.15
C LEU A 318 3.31 6.30 5.07
N LYS A 319 3.69 6.81 3.91
CA LYS A 319 4.88 7.67 3.75
C LYS A 319 4.59 8.83 2.78
N ILE A 320 5.40 9.89 2.85
CA ILE A 320 5.36 10.96 1.84
C ILE A 320 5.86 10.41 0.50
N HIS A 321 5.15 10.74 -0.57
CA HIS A 321 5.43 10.28 -1.93
C HIS A 321 5.89 11.43 -2.84
N GLY A 322 6.32 11.10 -4.06
CA GLY A 322 6.61 12.06 -5.11
C GLY A 322 8.02 12.62 -5.11
N GLY A 323 8.26 13.45 -6.11
CA GLY A 323 9.55 14.09 -6.37
C GLY A 323 9.70 15.47 -5.74
N ARG A 324 10.68 16.22 -6.25
CA ARG A 324 11.13 17.50 -5.72
C ARG A 324 10.01 18.56 -5.66
N VAL A 325 9.20 18.66 -6.71
CA VAL A 325 8.13 19.67 -6.78
C VAL A 325 6.98 19.27 -5.85
N SER A 326 6.46 18.07 -5.99
CA SER A 326 5.25 17.63 -5.28
C SER A 326 5.44 17.51 -3.77
N ARG A 327 6.61 17.04 -3.28
CA ARG A 327 6.90 16.96 -1.84
C ARG A 327 7.04 18.33 -1.17
N ASN A 328 7.42 19.36 -1.91
CA ASN A 328 7.56 20.71 -1.38
C ASN A 328 6.27 21.52 -1.36
N GLN A 329 5.19 21.01 -1.97
CA GLN A 329 3.87 21.63 -1.84
C GLN A 329 3.36 21.53 -0.40
N PRO A 330 2.53 22.48 0.07
CA PRO A 330 1.97 22.42 1.42
C PRO A 330 1.07 21.20 1.64
N GLN A 331 0.30 20.78 0.63
CA GLN A 331 -0.39 19.49 0.61
C GLN A 331 0.55 18.45 -0.05
N ARG A 332 1.19 17.62 0.76
CA ARG A 332 2.15 16.63 0.27
C ARG A 332 1.45 15.37 -0.22
N PRO A 333 1.91 14.74 -1.32
CA PRO A 333 1.39 13.45 -1.74
C PRO A 333 1.70 12.34 -0.73
N LEU A 334 0.79 11.40 -0.60
CA LEU A 334 0.87 10.31 0.36
C LEU A 334 0.85 8.96 -0.38
N ARG A 335 1.65 7.99 0.08
CA ARG A 335 1.58 6.61 -0.36
C ARG A 335 1.09 5.74 0.79
N LEU A 336 0.03 4.99 0.52
CA LEU A 336 -0.55 4.00 1.42
C LEU A 336 -0.08 2.61 0.97
N THR A 337 0.37 1.77 1.90
CA THR A 337 0.86 0.42 1.62
C THR A 337 0.24 -0.56 2.60
N ALA A 338 -0.48 -1.56 2.09
CA ALA A 338 -0.96 -2.67 2.91
C ALA A 338 0.20 -3.58 3.35
N ARG A 339 0.16 -4.02 4.62
CA ARG A 339 1.18 -4.88 5.20
C ARG A 339 0.55 -5.97 6.06
N LYS A 340 1.00 -7.22 5.92
CA LYS A 340 0.57 -8.36 6.75
C LYS A 340 0.64 -8.06 8.24
N ARG A 341 1.68 -7.34 8.70
CA ARG A 341 1.85 -6.95 10.11
C ARG A 341 0.67 -6.14 10.66
N HIS A 342 -0.14 -5.51 9.80
CA HIS A 342 -1.36 -4.80 10.18
C HIS A 342 -2.64 -5.62 9.98
N GLY A 343 -2.51 -6.89 9.58
CA GLY A 343 -3.62 -7.84 9.43
C GLY A 343 -4.09 -8.07 7.99
N ALA A 344 -3.81 -7.18 7.05
CA ALA A 344 -4.17 -7.35 5.64
C ALA A 344 -3.02 -6.97 4.71
N ASP A 345 -2.70 -7.84 3.78
CA ASP A 345 -1.60 -7.61 2.83
C ASP A 345 -2.03 -6.82 1.59
N LEU A 346 -3.31 -6.68 1.37
CA LEU A 346 -3.91 -5.96 0.25
C LEU A 346 -5.02 -5.01 0.74
N ILE A 347 -5.29 -3.98 -0.05
CA ILE A 347 -6.46 -3.10 0.04
C ILE A 347 -7.45 -3.60 -1.00
N GLU A 348 -8.62 -4.04 -0.57
CA GLU A 348 -9.62 -4.66 -1.45
C GLU A 348 -10.83 -3.76 -1.62
N TYR A 349 -10.94 -3.13 -2.77
CA TYR A 349 -12.12 -2.37 -3.22
C TYR A 349 -11.91 -1.90 -4.68
N PRO A 350 -12.93 -1.85 -5.55
CA PRO A 350 -12.83 -1.33 -6.93
C PRO A 350 -12.85 0.20 -6.95
N PHE A 351 -11.75 0.84 -6.58
CA PHE A 351 -11.66 2.31 -6.48
C PHE A 351 -11.86 3.04 -7.80
N PHE A 352 -11.49 2.41 -8.92
CA PHE A 352 -11.43 3.03 -10.26
C PHE A 352 -12.55 2.49 -11.15
N PRO A 353 -13.65 3.24 -11.36
CA PRO A 353 -14.79 2.78 -12.17
C PRO A 353 -14.41 2.42 -13.60
N GLU A 354 -13.40 3.08 -14.16
CA GLU A 354 -12.90 2.84 -15.52
C GLU A 354 -12.03 1.58 -15.64
N LYS A 355 -11.60 1.00 -14.49
CA LYS A 355 -10.83 -0.25 -14.41
C LYS A 355 -11.55 -1.27 -13.52
N PRO A 356 -12.74 -1.75 -13.89
CA PRO A 356 -13.59 -2.59 -13.03
C PRO A 356 -12.98 -3.97 -12.70
N TRP A 357 -11.99 -4.42 -13.48
CA TRP A 357 -11.24 -5.65 -13.20
C TRP A 357 -10.29 -5.50 -12.01
N LEU A 358 -9.93 -4.25 -11.65
CA LEU A 358 -8.95 -3.93 -10.62
C LEU A 358 -9.63 -3.75 -9.26
N GLN A 359 -9.59 -4.79 -8.43
CA GLN A 359 -10.32 -4.84 -7.16
C GLN A 359 -9.40 -4.91 -5.93
N ARG A 360 -8.09 -5.03 -6.12
CA ARG A 360 -7.12 -5.19 -5.05
C ARG A 360 -5.83 -4.44 -5.36
N PHE A 361 -5.20 -3.92 -4.30
CA PHE A 361 -4.02 -3.06 -4.40
C PHE A 361 -3.06 -3.38 -3.26
N LYS A 362 -1.77 -3.45 -3.56
CA LYS A 362 -0.72 -3.44 -2.54
C LYS A 362 -0.46 -2.03 -2.05
N ARG A 363 -0.49 -1.07 -2.98
CA ARG A 363 -0.19 0.34 -2.75
C ARG A 363 -1.18 1.24 -3.48
N LEU A 364 -1.55 2.34 -2.83
CA LEU A 364 -2.30 3.45 -3.41
C LEU A 364 -1.53 4.75 -3.19
N VAL A 365 -1.67 5.69 -4.11
CA VAL A 365 -1.10 7.04 -3.99
C VAL A 365 -2.24 8.04 -3.91
N LEU A 366 -2.16 8.97 -2.97
CA LEU A 366 -2.95 10.19 -2.94
C LEU A 366 -2.05 11.31 -3.46
N ARG A 367 -2.25 11.72 -4.70
CA ARG A 367 -1.43 12.72 -5.40
C ARG A 367 -2.04 14.12 -5.25
N ASN A 368 -1.20 15.13 -5.24
CA ASN A 368 -1.56 16.55 -5.11
C ASN A 368 -1.44 17.30 -6.43
N SER A 369 -1.59 16.66 -7.59
CA SER A 369 -1.39 17.24 -8.94
C SER A 369 0.04 17.75 -9.23
N GLY A 370 1.02 17.48 -8.37
CA GLY A 370 2.44 17.78 -8.65
C GLY A 370 2.76 19.23 -8.93
N ALA A 371 3.33 19.54 -10.10
CA ALA A 371 3.64 20.90 -10.55
C ALA A 371 2.39 21.73 -10.85
N ASP A 372 1.28 21.07 -11.14
CA ASP A 372 -0.02 21.70 -11.44
C ASP A 372 -0.85 22.06 -10.19
N PHE A 373 -0.30 21.91 -8.98
CA PHE A 373 -1.00 21.99 -7.68
C PHE A 373 -1.83 23.27 -7.45
N LEU A 374 -1.30 24.43 -7.79
CA LEU A 374 -2.02 25.72 -7.65
C LEU A 374 -2.59 26.26 -8.98
N ASN A 375 -2.55 25.44 -10.02
CA ASN A 375 -2.93 25.81 -11.39
C ASN A 375 -4.18 25.01 -11.85
N GLY A 376 -4.06 24.23 -12.92
CA GLY A 376 -5.20 23.50 -13.50
C GLY A 376 -5.67 22.29 -12.73
N GLN A 377 -4.76 21.59 -12.05
CA GLN A 377 -5.00 20.36 -11.30
C GLN A 377 -5.60 19.20 -12.11
N ILE A 378 -5.46 19.19 -13.42
CA ILE A 378 -5.96 18.12 -14.29
C ILE A 378 -4.97 17.66 -15.36
N ARG A 379 -3.80 18.28 -15.52
CA ARG A 379 -2.91 18.04 -16.67
C ARG A 379 -2.45 16.60 -16.80
N ASP A 380 -1.92 16.02 -15.73
CA ASP A 380 -1.42 14.63 -15.75
C ASP A 380 -2.56 13.62 -15.96
N GLN A 381 -3.59 13.68 -15.12
CA GLN A 381 -4.68 12.72 -15.16
C GLN A 381 -5.56 12.82 -16.42
N LEU A 382 -5.60 13.95 -17.08
CA LEU A 382 -6.35 14.15 -18.32
C LEU A 382 -5.87 13.19 -19.41
N PHE A 383 -4.57 13.07 -19.63
CA PHE A 383 -4.02 12.15 -20.63
C PHE A 383 -4.23 10.68 -20.28
N HIS A 384 -4.12 10.31 -18.98
CA HIS A 384 -4.48 8.97 -18.54
C HIS A 384 -5.95 8.64 -18.84
N GLN A 385 -6.85 9.59 -18.60
CA GLN A 385 -8.28 9.39 -18.86
C GLN A 385 -8.60 9.36 -20.36
N VAL A 386 -7.98 10.23 -21.15
CA VAL A 386 -8.09 10.19 -22.62
C VAL A 386 -7.66 8.84 -23.16
N ALA A 387 -6.50 8.33 -22.75
CA ALA A 387 -5.99 7.05 -23.21
C ALA A 387 -6.90 5.89 -22.79
N LEU A 388 -7.28 5.81 -21.52
CA LEU A 388 -8.09 4.73 -20.99
C LEU A 388 -9.49 4.66 -21.62
N ARG A 389 -10.15 5.81 -21.75
CA ARG A 389 -11.53 5.88 -22.25
C ARG A 389 -11.65 5.69 -23.76
N ASN A 390 -10.59 5.93 -24.50
CA ASN A 390 -10.54 5.74 -25.95
C ASN A 390 -9.80 4.46 -26.35
N GLY A 391 -9.44 3.61 -25.41
CA GLY A 391 -8.85 2.31 -25.67
C GLY A 391 -7.49 2.37 -26.37
N LEU A 392 -6.66 3.38 -26.04
CA LEU A 392 -5.30 3.43 -26.54
C LEU A 392 -4.46 2.28 -25.97
N ASP A 393 -3.52 1.78 -26.75
CA ASP A 393 -2.66 0.66 -26.35
C ASP A 393 -1.46 1.12 -25.49
N ILE A 394 -1.77 1.80 -24.39
CA ILE A 394 -0.78 2.32 -23.45
C ILE A 394 -1.20 1.91 -22.04
N ASP A 395 -0.21 1.60 -21.22
CA ASP A 395 -0.46 1.38 -19.79
C ASP A 395 -0.64 2.71 -19.07
N VAL A 396 -1.79 2.85 -18.39
CA VAL A 396 -2.21 4.08 -17.70
C VAL A 396 -2.64 3.79 -16.27
N LEU A 397 -2.56 4.81 -15.42
CA LEU A 397 -3.01 4.74 -14.04
C LEU A 397 -4.50 5.03 -13.91
N GLY A 398 -5.18 4.33 -13.01
CA GLY A 398 -6.53 4.68 -12.59
C GLY A 398 -6.55 6.05 -11.91
N TYR A 399 -7.67 6.75 -12.00
CA TYR A 399 -7.89 8.07 -11.43
C TYR A 399 -9.21 8.12 -10.66
N ARG A 400 -9.14 8.58 -9.41
CA ARG A 400 -10.31 8.87 -8.60
C ARG A 400 -10.07 10.13 -7.78
N PRO A 401 -10.78 11.25 -8.03
CA PRO A 401 -10.74 12.40 -7.13
C PRO A 401 -11.40 12.02 -5.80
N VAL A 402 -10.75 12.35 -4.69
CA VAL A 402 -11.21 12.08 -3.33
C VAL A 402 -10.98 13.30 -2.45
N VAL A 403 -11.90 13.53 -1.51
CA VAL A 403 -11.66 14.47 -0.43
C VAL A 403 -10.95 13.73 0.70
N VAL A 404 -9.85 14.29 1.17
CA VAL A 404 -9.04 13.69 2.24
C VAL A 404 -9.30 14.42 3.56
N PHE A 405 -9.44 13.64 4.63
CA PHE A 405 -9.40 14.09 6.01
C PHE A 405 -8.21 13.46 6.72
N ILE A 406 -7.49 14.23 7.53
CA ILE A 406 -6.45 13.73 8.43
C ILE A 406 -6.88 14.04 9.87
N ASN A 407 -7.04 12.99 10.67
CA ASN A 407 -7.51 13.10 12.07
C ASN A 407 -8.84 13.87 12.24
N GLY A 408 -9.71 13.77 11.24
CA GLY A 408 -11.00 14.48 11.23
C GLY A 408 -10.94 15.91 10.68
N GLU A 409 -9.76 16.43 10.39
CA GLU A 409 -9.59 17.74 9.75
C GLU A 409 -9.62 17.63 8.22
N TYR A 410 -10.34 18.53 7.57
CA TYR A 410 -10.37 18.62 6.11
C TYR A 410 -8.98 18.91 5.54
N TRP A 411 -8.49 18.02 4.69
CA TRP A 411 -7.15 18.12 4.09
C TRP A 411 -7.17 18.51 2.62
N GLY A 412 -8.35 18.57 2.02
CA GLY A 412 -8.55 19.02 0.64
C GLY A 412 -8.75 17.89 -0.36
N LEU A 413 -8.86 18.28 -1.62
CA LEU A 413 -8.96 17.39 -2.76
C LEU A 413 -7.59 16.75 -3.05
N MET A 414 -7.57 15.44 -3.30
CA MET A 414 -6.41 14.70 -3.80
C MET A 414 -6.85 13.69 -4.86
N GLU A 415 -5.90 13.23 -5.65
CA GLU A 415 -6.11 12.21 -6.67
C GLU A 415 -5.69 10.86 -6.11
N MET A 416 -6.63 9.95 -5.94
CA MET A 416 -6.28 8.55 -5.67
C MET A 416 -5.83 7.90 -6.98
N ARG A 417 -4.65 7.30 -6.96
CA ARG A 417 -3.99 6.68 -8.11
C ARG A 417 -3.40 5.32 -7.72
N GLU A 418 -3.21 4.47 -8.72
CA GLU A 418 -2.31 3.33 -8.59
C GLU A 418 -0.87 3.80 -8.44
N ARG A 419 0.01 2.95 -7.94
CA ARG A 419 1.45 3.13 -8.03
C ARG A 419 2.02 2.21 -9.09
N ILE A 420 2.86 2.74 -10.00
CA ILE A 420 3.63 1.93 -10.95
C ILE A 420 4.73 1.19 -10.19
N ASP A 421 4.56 -0.13 -10.09
CA ASP A 421 5.51 -1.08 -9.53
C ASP A 421 5.14 -2.50 -9.99
N GLU A 422 5.83 -3.51 -9.46
CA GLU A 422 5.62 -4.93 -9.77
C GLU A 422 4.19 -5.41 -9.50
N ASP A 423 3.58 -4.95 -8.40
CA ASP A 423 2.21 -5.29 -8.02
C ASP A 423 1.18 -4.68 -9.00
N HIS A 424 1.42 -3.44 -9.46
CA HIS A 424 0.58 -2.80 -10.49
C HIS A 424 0.56 -3.63 -11.78
N LEU A 425 1.71 -4.08 -12.23
CA LEU A 425 1.80 -4.90 -13.44
C LEU A 425 1.13 -6.26 -13.24
N ALA A 426 1.33 -6.89 -12.07
CA ALA A 426 0.68 -8.15 -11.75
C ALA A 426 -0.85 -8.05 -11.77
N PHE A 427 -1.42 -6.98 -11.20
CA PHE A 427 -2.88 -6.81 -11.12
C PHE A 427 -3.51 -6.35 -12.43
N ASN A 428 -2.81 -5.56 -13.25
CA ASN A 428 -3.33 -5.09 -14.53
C ASN A 428 -3.12 -6.11 -15.66
N HIS A 429 -2.02 -6.87 -15.66
CA HIS A 429 -1.62 -7.75 -16.77
C HIS A 429 -1.59 -9.24 -16.41
N GLY A 430 -1.77 -9.60 -15.14
CA GLY A 430 -1.73 -11.02 -14.71
C GLY A 430 -0.32 -11.63 -14.79
N VAL A 431 0.72 -10.83 -14.76
CA VAL A 431 2.11 -11.28 -14.74
C VAL A 431 2.55 -11.58 -13.30
N ASP A 432 3.57 -12.42 -13.17
CA ASP A 432 4.21 -12.66 -11.88
C ASP A 432 5.03 -11.42 -11.47
N PRO A 433 4.77 -10.81 -10.29
CA PRO A 433 5.48 -9.60 -9.83
C PRO A 433 6.99 -9.80 -9.67
N ASP A 434 7.45 -11.02 -9.36
CA ASP A 434 8.88 -11.33 -9.25
C ASP A 434 9.56 -11.53 -10.61
N SER A 435 8.78 -11.61 -11.69
CA SER A 435 9.22 -11.89 -13.04
C SER A 435 8.96 -10.75 -14.02
N VAL A 436 9.20 -9.51 -13.60
CA VAL A 436 9.08 -8.30 -14.43
C VAL A 436 10.37 -7.48 -14.42
N LEU A 437 10.66 -6.81 -15.54
CA LEU A 437 11.67 -5.78 -15.63
C LEU A 437 10.95 -4.43 -15.74
N ILE A 438 11.24 -3.50 -14.84
CA ILE A 438 10.69 -2.14 -14.84
C ILE A 438 11.84 -1.15 -14.89
N MET A 439 11.79 -0.28 -15.88
CA MET A 439 12.80 0.75 -16.12
C MET A 439 12.20 2.15 -15.95
N GLU A 440 13.04 3.08 -15.56
CA GLU A 440 12.74 4.50 -15.42
C GLU A 440 13.76 5.36 -16.17
N GLU A 441 13.33 6.51 -16.65
CA GLU A 441 14.17 7.47 -17.37
C GLU A 441 14.91 6.83 -18.56
N GLU A 442 16.18 7.16 -18.78
CA GLU A 442 16.97 6.65 -19.91
C GLU A 442 17.16 5.12 -19.87
N ASN A 443 17.55 4.56 -18.73
CA ASN A 443 17.78 3.12 -18.57
C ASN A 443 17.98 2.70 -17.10
N PHE A 444 17.41 3.41 -16.16
CA PHE A 444 17.55 3.11 -14.73
C PHE A 444 16.59 1.97 -14.32
N PRO A 445 17.09 0.82 -13.83
CA PRO A 445 16.23 -0.27 -13.39
C PRO A 445 15.58 0.04 -12.03
N ILE A 446 14.24 0.00 -11.98
CA ILE A 446 13.47 -0.01 -10.75
C ILE A 446 13.32 -1.44 -10.22
N GLN A 447 13.09 -2.40 -11.16
CA GLN A 447 12.93 -3.82 -10.89
C GLN A 447 13.69 -4.61 -11.95
N GLY A 448 14.45 -5.64 -11.51
CA GLY A 448 15.28 -6.43 -12.41
C GLY A 448 16.54 -5.70 -12.88
N ASP A 449 16.89 -5.85 -14.16
CA ASP A 449 18.09 -5.27 -14.77
C ASP A 449 17.79 -4.60 -16.12
N SER A 450 18.77 -3.86 -16.65
CA SER A 450 18.69 -3.13 -17.92
C SER A 450 19.26 -3.88 -19.12
N ILE A 451 19.72 -5.13 -18.97
CA ILE A 451 20.48 -5.86 -20.01
C ILE A 451 19.68 -5.96 -21.30
N HIS A 452 18.45 -6.48 -21.21
CA HIS A 452 17.60 -6.67 -22.39
C HIS A 452 17.22 -5.37 -23.10
N PHE A 453 17.12 -4.25 -22.37
CA PHE A 453 16.86 -2.95 -22.99
C PHE A 453 18.09 -2.40 -23.70
N HIS A 454 19.27 -2.56 -23.10
CA HIS A 454 20.53 -2.20 -23.76
C HIS A 454 20.78 -3.01 -25.04
N GLU A 455 20.44 -4.29 -25.03
CA GLU A 455 20.54 -5.15 -26.24
C GLU A 455 19.62 -4.62 -27.36
N LEU A 456 18.36 -4.29 -27.03
CA LEU A 456 17.41 -3.68 -27.97
C LEU A 456 17.94 -2.35 -28.51
N GLN A 457 18.40 -1.45 -27.63
CA GLN A 457 18.97 -0.17 -28.00
C GLN A 457 20.19 -0.33 -28.91
N HIS A 458 21.12 -1.22 -28.55
CA HIS A 458 22.30 -1.51 -29.35
C HIS A 458 21.93 -2.04 -30.75
N TYR A 459 20.93 -2.94 -30.79
CA TYR A 459 20.46 -3.48 -32.08
C TYR A 459 19.89 -2.37 -32.96
N ILE A 460 19.04 -1.49 -32.46
CA ILE A 460 18.48 -0.37 -33.20
C ILE A 460 19.56 0.60 -33.72
N ARG A 461 20.60 0.84 -32.93
CA ARG A 461 21.72 1.72 -33.30
C ARG A 461 22.59 1.16 -34.42
N THR A 462 22.72 -0.16 -34.50
CA THR A 462 23.70 -0.82 -35.39
C THR A 462 23.10 -1.39 -36.66
N HIS A 463 21.76 -1.34 -36.80
CA HIS A 463 21.07 -1.89 -37.97
C HIS A 463 20.16 -0.86 -38.62
N ASP A 464 19.98 -0.99 -39.93
CA ASP A 464 19.07 -0.13 -40.70
C ASP A 464 17.61 -0.58 -40.45
N MET A 465 16.81 0.28 -39.87
CA MET A 465 15.39 0.00 -39.56
C MET A 465 14.50 0.02 -40.81
N ASP A 466 14.96 0.52 -41.96
CA ASP A 466 14.20 0.41 -43.22
C ASP A 466 14.26 -1.02 -43.80
N ASP A 467 15.22 -1.84 -43.36
CA ASP A 467 15.26 -3.26 -43.67
C ASP A 467 14.11 -4.01 -42.92
N PRO A 468 13.20 -4.69 -43.67
CA PRO A 468 12.10 -5.40 -43.06
C PRO A 468 12.49 -6.49 -42.04
N VAL A 469 13.68 -7.11 -42.19
CA VAL A 469 14.17 -8.16 -41.29
C VAL A 469 14.56 -7.53 -39.94
N HIS A 470 15.28 -6.43 -39.96
CA HIS A 470 15.71 -5.72 -38.75
C HIS A 470 14.51 -5.08 -38.04
N TYR A 471 13.59 -4.47 -38.79
CA TYR A 471 12.36 -3.95 -38.23
C TYR A 471 11.50 -5.04 -37.58
N ALA A 472 11.31 -6.19 -38.24
CA ALA A 472 10.57 -7.31 -37.67
C ALA A 472 11.21 -7.87 -36.41
N HIS A 473 12.53 -7.87 -36.30
CA HIS A 473 13.24 -8.24 -35.07
C HIS A 473 12.93 -7.25 -33.95
N VAL A 474 13.00 -5.95 -34.19
CA VAL A 474 12.66 -4.94 -33.18
C VAL A 474 11.18 -5.05 -32.78
N ASP A 475 10.25 -5.25 -33.73
CA ASP A 475 8.83 -5.47 -33.45
C ASP A 475 8.59 -6.73 -32.57
N SER A 476 9.47 -7.72 -32.64
CA SER A 476 9.38 -8.90 -31.74
C SER A 476 9.77 -8.60 -30.28
N LEU A 477 10.53 -7.54 -30.04
CA LEU A 477 11.07 -7.15 -28.73
C LEU A 477 10.38 -5.92 -28.11
N LEU A 478 9.88 -5.02 -28.94
CA LEU A 478 9.23 -3.77 -28.57
C LEU A 478 7.80 -3.76 -29.09
N ASP A 479 6.83 -3.41 -28.25
CA ASP A 479 5.46 -3.25 -28.65
C ASP A 479 5.29 -1.94 -29.44
N ILE A 480 5.31 -2.08 -30.77
CA ILE A 480 5.28 -0.94 -31.69
C ILE A 480 3.95 -0.17 -31.59
N HIS A 481 2.84 -0.84 -31.32
CA HIS A 481 1.55 -0.15 -31.17
C HIS A 481 1.51 0.68 -29.89
N SER A 482 1.97 0.11 -28.77
CA SER A 482 2.12 0.83 -27.51
C SER A 482 3.07 2.03 -27.65
N LEU A 483 4.21 1.85 -28.34
CA LEU A 483 5.14 2.95 -28.63
C LEU A 483 4.51 4.07 -29.43
N ILE A 484 3.76 3.75 -30.48
CA ILE A 484 3.08 4.72 -31.35
C ILE A 484 2.09 5.55 -30.53
N ASP A 485 1.20 4.91 -29.79
CA ASP A 485 0.19 5.59 -28.97
C ASP A 485 0.83 6.46 -27.89
N TYR A 486 1.90 5.95 -27.23
CA TYR A 486 2.64 6.67 -26.21
C TYR A 486 3.28 7.95 -26.77
N PHE A 487 4.09 7.82 -27.85
CA PHE A 487 4.73 9.00 -28.48
C PHE A 487 3.72 10.00 -29.04
N ALA A 488 2.62 9.52 -29.61
CA ALA A 488 1.57 10.40 -30.12
C ALA A 488 0.96 11.27 -29.01
N LEU A 489 0.66 10.69 -27.83
CA LEU A 489 0.12 11.44 -26.70
C LEU A 489 1.14 12.40 -26.08
N GLU A 490 2.37 11.96 -25.83
CA GLU A 490 3.43 12.79 -25.24
C GLU A 490 3.78 13.98 -26.15
N MET A 491 3.86 13.74 -27.46
CA MET A 491 4.10 14.80 -28.45
C MET A 491 2.91 15.77 -28.54
N PHE A 492 1.66 15.26 -28.51
CA PHE A 492 0.48 16.13 -28.47
C PHE A 492 0.47 16.96 -27.18
N ALA A 493 0.76 16.37 -26.02
CA ALA A 493 0.80 17.05 -24.73
C ALA A 493 1.82 18.19 -24.67
N GLY A 494 2.82 18.19 -25.55
CA GLY A 494 3.91 19.16 -25.49
C GLY A 494 4.73 19.02 -24.21
N ASN A 495 5.01 17.77 -23.80
CA ASN A 495 5.74 17.47 -22.60
C ASN A 495 7.22 17.85 -22.75
N VAL A 496 7.66 18.91 -22.08
CA VAL A 496 9.04 19.40 -22.18
C VAL A 496 10.01 18.68 -21.25
N ASP A 497 9.49 17.97 -20.24
CA ASP A 497 10.30 17.19 -19.30
C ASP A 497 10.64 15.78 -19.81
N TRP A 498 10.06 15.41 -20.94
CA TRP A 498 10.25 14.18 -21.70
C TRP A 498 11.23 14.47 -22.87
N THR A 499 12.08 13.60 -23.34
CA THR A 499 12.20 12.14 -23.40
C THR A 499 13.28 11.54 -22.48
N SER A 500 13.85 12.27 -21.57
CA SER A 500 14.92 11.79 -20.68
C SER A 500 14.47 11.62 -19.23
N ASN A 501 13.38 12.26 -18.87
CA ASN A 501 12.75 12.23 -17.56
C ASN A 501 11.28 11.85 -17.71
N ASN A 502 10.60 11.50 -16.63
CA ASN A 502 9.18 11.16 -16.63
C ASN A 502 8.80 10.01 -17.59
N LEU A 503 9.68 9.02 -17.68
CA LEU A 503 9.55 7.85 -18.54
C LEU A 503 9.54 6.59 -17.70
N LYS A 504 8.57 5.70 -17.95
CA LYS A 504 8.57 4.33 -17.43
C LYS A 504 8.23 3.34 -18.53
N TYR A 505 8.89 2.20 -18.50
CA TYR A 505 8.64 1.12 -19.44
C TYR A 505 8.98 -0.22 -18.80
N TRP A 506 8.36 -1.28 -19.29
CA TRP A 506 8.46 -2.58 -18.67
C TRP A 506 8.32 -3.73 -19.66
N LYS A 507 8.70 -4.92 -19.24
CA LYS A 507 8.37 -6.17 -19.89
C LYS A 507 8.39 -7.34 -18.89
N PRO A 508 7.70 -8.48 -19.17
CA PRO A 508 7.98 -9.73 -18.46
C PRO A 508 9.43 -10.14 -18.64
N SER A 509 10.11 -10.57 -17.58
CA SER A 509 11.50 -11.04 -17.64
C SER A 509 11.63 -12.41 -18.31
N LEU A 510 10.55 -13.22 -18.24
CA LEU A 510 10.45 -14.54 -18.83
C LEU A 510 9.58 -14.55 -20.08
N GLY A 511 9.91 -15.46 -21.04
CA GLY A 511 9.12 -15.67 -22.23
C GLY A 511 9.33 -14.62 -23.33
N THR A 512 8.31 -14.45 -24.19
CA THR A 512 8.34 -13.60 -25.39
C THR A 512 7.74 -12.20 -25.17
N GLY A 513 7.69 -11.73 -23.92
CA GLY A 513 7.13 -10.41 -23.62
C GLY A 513 7.92 -9.29 -24.26
N LYS A 514 7.19 -8.29 -24.79
CA LYS A 514 7.73 -7.10 -25.42
C LYS A 514 7.87 -5.95 -24.43
N TRP A 515 8.79 -5.04 -24.67
CA TRP A 515 8.85 -3.76 -23.96
C TRP A 515 7.61 -2.92 -24.27
N ARG A 516 6.98 -2.36 -23.23
CA ARG A 516 5.82 -1.47 -23.30
C ARG A 516 6.05 -0.21 -22.49
N TYR A 517 5.49 0.91 -22.93
CA TYR A 517 5.57 2.17 -22.22
C TYR A 517 4.37 2.37 -21.29
N LEU A 518 4.62 3.07 -20.17
CA LEU A 518 3.59 3.50 -19.23
C LEU A 518 3.52 5.03 -19.23
N MET A 519 2.30 5.56 -19.27
CA MET A 519 2.06 6.98 -19.09
C MET A 519 2.40 7.40 -17.66
N TYR A 520 3.21 8.43 -17.50
CA TYR A 520 3.70 8.84 -16.17
C TYR A 520 4.13 10.31 -16.16
N ASP A 521 3.56 11.09 -15.21
CA ASP A 521 3.97 12.44 -14.80
C ASP A 521 3.93 13.50 -15.91
N LEU A 522 2.71 13.73 -16.45
CA LEU A 522 2.45 14.75 -17.48
C LEU A 522 2.00 16.10 -16.90
N ASP A 523 2.30 16.39 -15.63
CA ASP A 523 1.86 17.64 -15.00
C ASP A 523 2.53 18.90 -15.59
N ALA A 524 3.76 18.77 -16.13
CA ALA A 524 4.52 19.87 -16.77
C ALA A 524 4.22 20.00 -18.29
N THR A 525 2.95 19.92 -18.67
CA THR A 525 2.48 19.97 -20.06
C THR A 525 1.56 21.16 -20.31
N MET A 526 1.07 21.29 -21.54
CA MET A 526 0.01 22.22 -21.93
C MET A 526 0.22 23.66 -21.41
N HIS A 527 1.39 24.23 -21.67
CA HIS A 527 1.72 25.61 -21.27
C HIS A 527 1.55 25.85 -19.74
N LEU A 528 1.97 24.88 -18.92
CA LEU A 528 1.96 25.07 -17.45
C LEU A 528 2.80 26.27 -17.02
N TYR A 529 3.93 26.48 -17.68
CA TYR A 529 4.86 27.60 -17.45
C TYR A 529 4.95 28.49 -18.68
N ASP A 530 5.03 29.78 -18.49
CA ASP A 530 5.10 30.80 -19.58
C ASP A 530 6.25 30.57 -20.58
N TRP A 531 7.32 29.90 -20.15
CA TRP A 531 8.46 29.58 -21.02
C TRP A 531 8.22 28.34 -21.92
N ILE A 532 7.13 27.58 -21.72
CA ILE A 532 6.73 26.47 -22.61
C ILE A 532 5.78 27.02 -23.67
N PRO A 533 6.16 27.09 -24.95
CA PRO A 533 5.24 27.56 -25.99
C PRO A 533 4.00 26.65 -26.09
N ILE A 534 2.82 27.24 -26.18
CA ILE A 534 1.57 26.48 -26.35
C ILE A 534 1.55 25.73 -27.70
N ASP A 535 2.23 26.27 -28.70
CA ASP A 535 2.40 25.77 -30.06
C ASP A 535 3.74 25.03 -30.26
N LEU A 536 4.32 24.46 -29.20
CA LEU A 536 5.60 23.75 -29.25
C LEU A 536 5.67 22.75 -30.41
N ASP A 537 6.64 22.93 -31.34
CA ASP A 537 6.94 21.93 -32.37
C ASP A 537 7.50 20.64 -31.70
N ALA A 538 6.61 19.69 -31.50
CA ALA A 538 6.95 18.44 -30.81
C ALA A 538 7.90 17.56 -31.65
N PHE A 539 7.83 17.62 -32.99
CA PHE A 539 8.79 16.89 -33.83
C PHE A 539 10.19 17.48 -33.69
N TYR A 540 10.31 18.82 -33.77
CA TYR A 540 11.59 19.47 -33.49
C TYR A 540 12.10 19.16 -32.08
N TRP A 541 11.22 19.20 -31.08
CA TRP A 541 11.57 18.89 -29.69
C TRP A 541 12.19 17.50 -29.57
N VAL A 542 11.50 16.45 -30.05
CA VAL A 542 11.94 15.06 -29.92
C VAL A 542 13.13 14.75 -30.85
N LEU A 543 13.08 15.15 -32.11
CA LEU A 543 14.02 14.69 -33.14
C LEU A 543 15.31 15.52 -33.20
N VAL A 544 15.27 16.78 -32.73
CA VAL A 544 16.41 17.71 -32.81
C VAL A 544 16.87 18.14 -31.41
N HIS A 545 15.97 18.72 -30.59
CA HIS A 545 16.34 19.25 -29.29
C HIS A 545 16.73 18.14 -28.30
N ARG A 546 15.99 17.03 -28.30
CA ARG A 546 16.21 15.85 -27.46
C ARG A 546 16.93 14.70 -28.20
N ALA A 547 17.53 14.95 -29.36
CA ALA A 547 18.11 13.93 -30.24
C ALA A 547 19.18 13.01 -29.60
N GLY A 548 19.84 13.46 -28.53
CA GLY A 548 20.88 12.71 -27.84
C GLY A 548 20.35 11.71 -26.80
N PHE A 549 19.07 11.69 -26.49
CA PHE A 549 18.48 10.78 -25.51
C PHE A 549 18.03 9.48 -26.14
N ILE A 550 18.09 8.38 -25.36
CA ILE A 550 17.87 7.01 -25.84
C ILE A 550 16.51 6.86 -26.53
N HIS A 551 15.44 7.34 -25.92
CA HIS A 551 14.09 7.14 -26.44
C HIS A 551 13.81 7.99 -27.68
N SER A 552 14.40 9.17 -27.77
CA SER A 552 14.39 9.99 -29.00
C SER A 552 15.16 9.31 -30.14
N GLU A 553 16.29 8.67 -29.84
CA GLU A 553 17.09 7.91 -30.81
C GLU A 553 16.33 6.69 -31.34
N ILE A 554 15.70 5.91 -30.44
CA ILE A 554 14.85 4.77 -30.81
C ILE A 554 13.74 5.23 -31.77
N PHE A 555 12.98 6.26 -31.38
CA PHE A 555 11.89 6.80 -32.21
C PHE A 555 12.38 7.30 -33.56
N ARG A 556 13.48 8.08 -33.60
CA ARG A 556 14.08 8.59 -34.83
C ARG A 556 14.53 7.46 -35.76
N SER A 557 15.16 6.41 -35.22
CA SER A 557 15.61 5.25 -36.00
C SER A 557 14.42 4.50 -36.61
N LEU A 558 13.34 4.32 -35.84
CA LEU A 558 12.10 3.70 -36.34
C LEU A 558 11.39 4.54 -37.39
N LEU A 559 11.45 5.88 -37.31
CA LEU A 559 10.93 6.76 -38.36
C LEU A 559 11.65 6.60 -39.71
N GLY A 560 12.87 6.04 -39.75
CA GLY A 560 13.53 5.59 -40.97
C GLY A 560 12.72 4.52 -41.72
N ASN A 561 12.03 3.65 -40.99
CA ASN A 561 11.20 2.61 -41.59
C ASN A 561 9.92 3.21 -42.19
N THR A 562 9.67 2.95 -43.46
CA THR A 562 8.53 3.49 -44.20
C THR A 562 7.18 3.04 -43.63
N ARG A 563 7.08 1.79 -43.15
CA ARG A 563 5.86 1.26 -42.52
C ARG A 563 5.59 1.94 -41.18
N PHE A 564 6.59 1.99 -40.29
CA PHE A 564 6.46 2.64 -38.97
C PHE A 564 6.06 4.12 -39.13
N ARG A 565 6.76 4.85 -40.00
CA ARG A 565 6.47 6.27 -40.24
C ARG A 565 5.03 6.51 -40.72
N ARG A 566 4.55 5.66 -41.63
CA ARG A 566 3.15 5.73 -42.12
C ARG A 566 2.18 5.40 -40.98
N ASP A 567 2.44 4.35 -40.23
CA ASP A 567 1.53 3.85 -39.18
C ASP A 567 1.47 4.87 -38.02
N PHE A 568 2.60 5.49 -37.64
CA PHE A 568 2.67 6.58 -36.67
C PHE A 568 1.89 7.82 -37.11
N LEU A 569 2.14 8.32 -38.35
CA LEU A 569 1.47 9.52 -38.86
C LEU A 569 -0.05 9.31 -39.01
N ASN A 570 -0.46 8.13 -39.49
CA ASN A 570 -1.89 7.81 -39.59
C ASN A 570 -2.51 7.77 -38.19
N ARG A 571 -1.86 7.10 -37.22
CA ARG A 571 -2.39 7.00 -35.86
C ARG A 571 -2.48 8.37 -35.18
N LEU A 572 -1.45 9.20 -35.30
CA LEU A 572 -1.49 10.58 -34.79
C LEU A 572 -2.65 11.38 -35.42
N ALA A 573 -2.83 11.30 -36.75
CA ALA A 573 -3.94 11.93 -37.43
C ALA A 573 -5.30 11.40 -36.97
N ASP A 574 -5.44 10.09 -36.77
CA ASP A 574 -6.66 9.46 -36.24
C ASP A 574 -6.99 9.99 -34.83
N LEU A 575 -5.99 10.08 -33.95
CA LEU A 575 -6.16 10.62 -32.60
C LEU A 575 -6.55 12.10 -32.62
N MET A 576 -5.89 12.91 -33.46
CA MET A 576 -6.20 14.34 -33.62
C MET A 576 -7.59 14.57 -34.24
N ASN A 577 -8.10 13.64 -35.02
CA ASN A 577 -9.46 13.73 -35.59
C ASN A 577 -10.54 13.13 -34.65
N THR A 578 -10.15 12.57 -33.51
CA THR A 578 -11.05 11.89 -32.56
C THR A 578 -10.87 12.43 -31.13
N CYS A 579 -10.21 11.69 -30.26
CA CYS A 579 -10.11 12.02 -28.83
C CYS A 579 -9.20 13.23 -28.52
N LEU A 580 -8.26 13.55 -29.41
CA LEU A 580 -7.41 14.73 -29.30
C LEU A 580 -7.89 15.91 -30.16
N SER A 581 -9.04 15.79 -30.87
CA SER A 581 -9.66 16.91 -31.50
C SER A 581 -10.11 17.94 -30.46
N GLU A 582 -10.30 19.19 -30.88
CA GLU A 582 -10.81 20.26 -30.02
C GLU A 582 -12.07 19.81 -29.26
N GLU A 583 -13.05 19.22 -29.97
CA GLU A 583 -14.31 18.74 -29.38
C GLU A 583 -14.09 17.54 -28.43
N GLY A 584 -13.32 16.53 -28.85
CA GLY A 584 -13.05 15.32 -28.04
C GLY A 584 -12.29 15.64 -26.76
N PHE A 585 -11.28 16.49 -26.85
CA PHE A 585 -10.47 16.90 -25.71
C PHE A 585 -11.25 17.80 -24.76
N ALA A 586 -12.02 18.78 -25.30
CA ALA A 586 -12.90 19.62 -24.49
C ALA A 586 -13.96 18.83 -23.74
N HIS A 587 -14.51 17.77 -24.35
CA HIS A 587 -15.45 16.87 -23.69
C HIS A 587 -14.82 16.20 -22.45
N GLU A 588 -13.60 15.70 -22.56
CA GLU A 588 -12.92 15.06 -21.43
C GLU A 588 -12.57 16.06 -20.32
N ILE A 589 -12.11 17.27 -20.67
CA ILE A 589 -11.89 18.37 -19.70
C ILE A 589 -13.18 18.69 -18.95
N ALA A 590 -14.30 18.88 -19.67
CA ALA A 590 -15.58 19.17 -19.05
C ALA A 590 -16.05 18.06 -18.10
N ARG A 591 -15.86 16.79 -18.47
CA ARG A 591 -16.16 15.65 -17.62
C ARG A 591 -15.33 15.66 -16.33
N MET A 592 -14.04 15.91 -16.43
CA MET A 592 -13.15 15.94 -15.25
C MET A 592 -13.48 17.12 -14.35
N ARG A 593 -13.74 18.29 -14.92
CA ARG A 593 -14.21 19.47 -14.18
C ARG A 593 -15.51 19.22 -13.44
N GLN A 594 -16.49 18.56 -14.08
CA GLN A 594 -17.75 18.23 -13.43
C GLN A 594 -17.58 17.43 -12.13
N LEU A 595 -16.51 16.62 -12.01
CA LEU A 595 -16.21 15.86 -10.80
C LEU A 595 -15.66 16.76 -9.67
N THR A 596 -14.88 17.79 -9.98
CA THR A 596 -14.06 18.51 -9.01
C THR A 596 -14.46 19.97 -8.77
N ASP A 597 -15.10 20.65 -9.73
CA ASP A 597 -15.41 22.09 -9.68
C ASP A 597 -16.09 22.53 -8.38
N ALA A 598 -17.04 21.74 -7.89
CA ALA A 598 -17.77 22.07 -6.66
C ALA A 598 -16.88 22.07 -5.40
N GLU A 599 -15.79 21.30 -5.40
CA GLU A 599 -14.86 21.18 -4.27
C GLU A 599 -13.70 22.20 -4.35
N MET A 600 -13.39 22.74 -5.53
CA MET A 600 -12.22 23.59 -5.73
C MET A 600 -12.20 24.86 -4.84
N PRO A 601 -13.30 25.59 -4.63
CA PRO A 601 -13.28 26.75 -3.73
C PRO A 601 -12.85 26.41 -2.31
N ARG A 602 -13.32 25.28 -1.77
CA ARG A 602 -12.96 24.79 -0.43
C ARG A 602 -11.50 24.33 -0.40
N HIS A 603 -11.05 23.62 -1.42
CA HIS A 603 -9.68 23.16 -1.56
C HIS A 603 -8.69 24.32 -1.57
N PHE A 604 -8.90 25.33 -2.40
CA PHE A 604 -8.04 26.50 -2.49
C PHE A 604 -8.09 27.38 -1.23
N SER A 605 -9.26 27.48 -0.58
CA SER A 605 -9.35 28.14 0.74
C SER A 605 -8.45 27.48 1.78
N ARG A 606 -8.30 26.17 1.74
CA ARG A 606 -7.41 25.41 2.63
C ARG A 606 -5.92 25.61 2.30
N TRP A 607 -5.59 25.69 1.02
CA TRP A 607 -4.22 25.66 0.52
C TRP A 607 -3.74 26.96 -0.11
N TRP A 608 -4.43 28.08 0.17
CA TRP A 608 -4.08 29.43 -0.29
C TRP A 608 -4.00 29.57 -1.81
N GLY A 609 -4.73 28.76 -2.55
CA GLY A 609 -4.86 28.88 -3.99
C GLY A 609 -5.81 30.01 -4.39
N ASP A 610 -5.75 30.40 -5.67
CA ASP A 610 -6.62 31.40 -6.25
C ASP A 610 -7.51 30.80 -7.34
N ILE A 611 -8.83 30.97 -7.19
CA ILE A 611 -9.82 30.45 -8.15
C ILE A 611 -9.64 31.09 -9.52
N GLY A 612 -9.28 32.40 -9.58
CA GLY A 612 -9.04 33.07 -10.86
C GLY A 612 -7.87 32.48 -11.63
N THR A 613 -6.78 32.17 -10.94
CA THR A 613 -5.63 31.46 -11.53
C THR A 613 -6.02 30.08 -12.03
N TRP A 614 -6.80 29.33 -11.26
CA TRP A 614 -7.29 28.02 -11.67
C TRP A 614 -8.16 28.09 -12.91
N GLU A 615 -9.14 29.00 -12.97
CA GLU A 615 -9.99 29.22 -14.15
C GLU A 615 -9.18 29.62 -15.38
N GLN A 616 -8.15 30.48 -15.21
CA GLN A 616 -7.24 30.84 -16.29
C GLN A 616 -6.51 29.61 -16.83
N HIS A 617 -5.97 28.75 -15.98
CA HIS A 617 -5.33 27.52 -16.42
C HIS A 617 -6.30 26.54 -17.06
N GLN A 618 -7.55 26.46 -16.60
CA GLN A 618 -8.59 25.67 -17.27
C GLN A 618 -8.87 26.17 -18.69
N ALA A 619 -8.88 27.49 -18.88
CA ALA A 619 -9.04 28.09 -20.21
C ALA A 619 -7.84 27.78 -21.13
N ILE A 620 -6.62 27.88 -20.62
CA ILE A 620 -5.38 27.50 -21.33
C ILE A 620 -5.42 26.05 -21.79
N ILE A 621 -5.80 25.12 -20.87
CA ILE A 621 -5.91 23.70 -21.18
C ILE A 621 -7.00 23.45 -22.25
N ALA A 622 -8.12 24.15 -22.19
CA ALA A 622 -9.19 24.04 -23.17
C ALA A 622 -8.77 24.55 -24.55
N GLU A 623 -8.04 25.68 -24.60
CA GLU A 623 -7.54 26.28 -25.85
C GLU A 623 -6.41 25.44 -26.48
N PHE A 624 -5.68 24.68 -25.68
CA PHE A 624 -4.51 23.94 -26.13
C PHE A 624 -4.81 23.02 -27.32
N ALA A 625 -5.91 22.25 -27.27
CA ALA A 625 -6.26 21.31 -28.34
C ALA A 625 -6.62 22.04 -29.67
N ALA A 626 -7.15 23.25 -29.59
CA ALA A 626 -7.45 24.04 -30.79
C ALA A 626 -6.18 24.60 -31.48
N ILE A 627 -5.09 24.73 -30.71
CA ILE A 627 -3.81 25.25 -31.22
C ILE A 627 -2.92 24.10 -31.75
N ARG A 628 -3.05 22.91 -31.17
CA ARG A 628 -2.25 21.73 -31.55
C ARG A 628 -2.79 21.05 -32.78
#